data_0e7912a9f547a022ba43bdcda2daa161
#
_entry.id   0e7912a9f547a022ba43bdcda2daa161
#
_cell.length_a   1.000
_cell.length_b   1.000
_cell.length_c   1.000
_cell.angle_alpha   90.00
_cell.angle_beta   90.00
_cell.angle_gamma   90.00
#
_symmetry.space_group_name_H-M   'P 1'
#
loop_
_entity.id
_entity.type
_entity.pdbx_description
1 polymer ?
#
loop_
_entity_poly.entity_id
_entity_poly.type
_entity_poly.pdbx_seq_one_letter_code
_entity_poly.pdbx_strand_id
1 'polypeptide(L)'
;MTGVTTMLAILMMLAVTQAFSPVAHLSLSSGRQMSIKMSTTKQLKLVEPFGRGLMADIKLKMPHYKSDFSDGLTLKSLSSIVFLFFACLAPAVAFGGLLGIATNGQMGTIETLGATALGGILYALLSAQPLTIIGTTGPLLAFLKVLYETCALYNVPFLPVYSWVGLWSSLLLFLSAFFSTSNVVEYFTRFTDDIFSTLISIIFIIEALKGIRVCFTDPIIPGIQAFMTLGVALTTFITSKTLSGLRRSPFLIRKVREVISDFAPTIGVLSGISTAAFFSKKYDVILPMLSVPTVLGTTNGRSWLVDIFSVSNNVKALCILPALMATVLLFMDQNITVRLIMSKENKLKKGSGLHLDMFVIAIVTTITSLLGMPWMVAATVRSLAHMRSLKKYTTIESVPLTTIDTNTDTVTDVNNKEEVTDTSMKGTGTPPPARVEMIGVQEQRLTALSIHSLIGFSVIYLRPLLKQIPNAVLTGLFLYLGVSSITTTDLFDRFKLFFTDNRDIPSGFPWANTIKIQRIKFFTAIQVILLGAMWWIKGTKLGVFFPVLIGALAPVRILLEKWNIFSPKELELLDGELE
;
A
#
# COMPACT_ATOMS: atom_id res chain seq x y z
N MET A 1 31.50 -15.06 8.26
CA MET A 1 30.06 -14.80 7.98
C MET A 1 29.78 -14.21 6.58
N THR A 2 30.80 -13.81 5.84
CA THR A 2 30.68 -13.24 4.49
C THR A 2 30.35 -14.23 3.37
N GLY A 3 30.71 -15.51 3.53
CA GLY A 3 30.49 -16.52 2.48
C GLY A 3 29.06 -17.03 2.32
N VAL A 4 28.31 -17.14 3.42
CA VAL A 4 26.92 -17.66 3.39
C VAL A 4 25.95 -16.62 2.79
N THR A 5 26.17 -15.35 3.07
CA THR A 5 25.34 -14.25 2.53
C THR A 5 25.56 -14.05 1.04
N THR A 6 26.81 -14.21 0.56
CA THR A 6 27.13 -14.13 -0.88
C THR A 6 26.56 -15.34 -1.63
N MET A 7 26.60 -16.53 -1.03
CA MET A 7 26.04 -17.75 -1.61
C MET A 7 24.50 -17.70 -1.68
N LEU A 8 23.83 -17.13 -0.65
CA LEU A 8 22.38 -16.93 -0.67
C LEU A 8 21.94 -15.91 -1.75
N ALA A 9 22.69 -14.82 -1.91
CA ALA A 9 22.44 -13.81 -2.94
C ALA A 9 22.65 -14.39 -4.36
N ILE A 10 23.68 -15.21 -4.56
CA ILE A 10 23.96 -15.89 -5.83
C ILE A 10 22.89 -16.96 -6.11
N LEU A 11 22.47 -17.74 -5.11
CA LEU A 11 21.38 -18.73 -5.25
C LEU A 11 20.04 -18.05 -5.58
N MET A 12 19.74 -16.91 -4.96
CA MET A 12 18.55 -16.11 -5.31
C MET A 12 18.64 -15.54 -6.72
N MET A 13 19.80 -15.03 -7.15
CA MET A 13 20.00 -14.55 -8.53
C MET A 13 19.88 -15.68 -9.55
N LEU A 14 20.41 -16.88 -9.26
CA LEU A 14 20.28 -18.07 -10.10
C LEU A 14 18.83 -18.58 -10.15
N ALA A 15 18.09 -18.52 -9.04
CA ALA A 15 16.68 -18.88 -9.01
C ALA A 15 15.81 -17.90 -9.86
N VAL A 16 16.13 -16.62 -9.82
CA VAL A 16 15.48 -15.59 -10.67
C VAL A 16 15.80 -15.86 -12.14
N THR A 17 17.05 -16.11 -12.50
CA THR A 17 17.44 -16.38 -13.91
C THR A 17 16.88 -17.70 -14.44
N GLN A 18 16.73 -18.75 -13.60
CA GLN A 18 16.10 -20.01 -13.99
C GLN A 18 14.57 -19.92 -14.10
N ALA A 19 13.92 -19.08 -13.30
CA ALA A 19 12.47 -18.87 -13.38
C ALA A 19 12.06 -18.13 -14.66
N PHE A 20 12.97 -17.34 -15.25
CA PHE A 20 12.73 -16.58 -16.48
C PHE A 20 13.36 -17.18 -17.73
N SER A 21 14.01 -18.35 -17.68
CA SER A 21 14.49 -19.00 -18.89
C SER A 21 13.32 -19.66 -19.64
N PRO A 22 13.24 -19.50 -20.99
CA PRO A 22 12.18 -20.12 -21.78
C PRO A 22 12.27 -21.64 -21.67
N VAL A 23 11.16 -22.26 -21.28
CA VAL A 23 11.01 -23.71 -21.13
C VAL A 23 11.34 -24.37 -22.48
N ALA A 24 12.46 -25.08 -22.56
CA ALA A 24 12.79 -25.96 -23.65
C ALA A 24 11.73 -27.07 -23.76
N HIS A 25 11.17 -27.25 -24.95
CA HIS A 25 10.23 -28.29 -25.30
C HIS A 25 10.81 -29.68 -24.94
N LEU A 26 10.27 -30.32 -23.93
CA LEU A 26 10.38 -31.75 -23.73
C LEU A 26 9.10 -32.41 -24.26
N SER A 27 9.21 -33.00 -25.44
CA SER A 27 8.22 -33.89 -25.99
C SER A 27 8.19 -35.17 -25.15
N LEU A 28 7.08 -35.47 -24.50
CA LEU A 28 6.77 -36.78 -23.95
C LEU A 28 5.54 -37.32 -24.62
N SER A 29 5.78 -38.42 -25.34
CA SER A 29 4.80 -39.25 -25.99
C SER A 29 3.95 -40.04 -25.00
N SER A 30 2.68 -40.24 -25.38
CA SER A 30 1.82 -41.38 -25.07
C SER A 30 1.12 -41.51 -23.72
N GLY A 31 -0.21 -41.34 -23.76
CA GLY A 31 -1.12 -42.32 -23.13
C GLY A 31 -1.84 -41.92 -21.86
N ARG A 32 -2.93 -41.20 -21.96
CA ARG A 32 -4.27 -41.47 -21.44
C ARG A 32 -5.10 -40.18 -21.37
N GLN A 33 -6.08 -40.13 -22.24
CA GLN A 33 -7.13 -39.10 -22.18
C GLN A 33 -7.89 -39.23 -20.87
N MET A 34 -7.75 -38.21 -19.99
CA MET A 34 -8.71 -37.94 -18.95
C MET A 34 -9.16 -36.50 -19.20
N SER A 35 -10.35 -36.39 -19.78
CA SER A 35 -10.99 -35.12 -20.13
C SER A 35 -11.40 -34.43 -18.83
N ILE A 36 -10.52 -33.59 -18.31
CA ILE A 36 -10.87 -32.52 -17.38
C ILE A 36 -10.91 -31.26 -18.25
N LYS A 37 -12.09 -30.65 -18.40
CA LYS A 37 -12.23 -29.32 -18.96
C LYS A 37 -11.43 -28.35 -18.08
N MET A 38 -10.14 -28.22 -18.36
CA MET A 38 -9.34 -27.11 -17.87
C MET A 38 -9.82 -25.86 -18.61
N SER A 39 -10.32 -24.92 -17.86
CA SER A 39 -10.47 -23.53 -18.24
C SER A 39 -9.24 -23.11 -19.04
N THR A 40 -9.45 -22.53 -20.20
CA THR A 40 -8.45 -22.06 -21.14
C THR A 40 -7.38 -21.26 -20.40
N THR A 41 -6.21 -21.85 -20.20
CA THR A 41 -5.03 -21.17 -19.69
C THR A 41 -4.68 -20.08 -20.70
N LYS A 42 -5.03 -18.84 -20.39
CA LYS A 42 -4.61 -17.67 -21.13
C LYS A 42 -3.09 -17.66 -21.04
N GLN A 43 -2.38 -18.11 -22.08
CA GLN A 43 -0.93 -17.97 -22.15
C GLN A 43 -0.62 -16.48 -22.05
N LEU A 44 -0.20 -16.03 -20.85
CA LEU A 44 0.29 -14.68 -20.64
C LEU A 44 1.53 -14.50 -21.52
N LYS A 45 1.43 -13.63 -22.50
CA LYS A 45 2.60 -13.13 -23.20
C LYS A 45 3.28 -12.12 -22.27
N LEU A 46 4.33 -12.55 -21.60
CA LEU A 46 5.16 -11.72 -20.72
C LEU A 46 5.64 -10.42 -21.40
N VAL A 47 5.82 -10.46 -22.71
CA VAL A 47 6.24 -9.32 -23.51
C VAL A 47 5.34 -9.23 -24.73
N GLU A 48 4.67 -8.10 -24.88
CA GLU A 48 3.87 -7.79 -26.06
C GLU A 48 4.69 -6.97 -27.08
N PRO A 49 4.25 -6.90 -28.36
CA PRO A 49 4.86 -6.00 -29.32
C PRO A 49 4.90 -4.56 -28.80
N PHE A 50 5.95 -3.84 -29.11
CA PHE A 50 6.22 -2.48 -28.63
C PHE A 50 4.99 -1.56 -28.68
N GLY A 51 4.62 -1.00 -27.55
CA GLY A 51 3.54 -0.03 -27.37
C GLY A 51 2.12 -0.59 -27.45
N ARG A 52 1.92 -1.90 -27.70
CA ARG A 52 0.57 -2.47 -27.89
C ARG A 52 -0.27 -2.43 -26.62
N GLY A 53 0.29 -2.82 -25.47
CA GLY A 53 -0.39 -2.79 -24.18
C GLY A 53 -0.72 -1.36 -23.73
N LEU A 54 0.25 -0.46 -23.87
CA LEU A 54 0.04 0.96 -23.56
C LEU A 54 -1.09 1.59 -24.40
N MET A 55 -1.11 1.29 -25.71
CA MET A 55 -2.15 1.80 -26.59
C MET A 55 -3.52 1.17 -26.28
N ALA A 56 -3.55 -0.09 -25.87
CA ALA A 56 -4.78 -0.75 -25.43
C ALA A 56 -5.35 -0.09 -24.16
N ASP A 57 -4.49 0.22 -23.18
CA ASP A 57 -4.89 0.92 -21.96
C ASP A 57 -5.48 2.31 -22.26
N ILE A 58 -4.83 3.08 -23.15
CA ILE A 58 -5.32 4.41 -23.57
C ILE A 58 -6.71 4.28 -24.21
N LYS A 59 -6.87 3.34 -25.17
CA LYS A 59 -8.16 3.12 -25.85
C LYS A 59 -9.26 2.71 -24.88
N LEU A 60 -8.93 1.90 -23.88
CA LEU A 60 -9.88 1.45 -22.85
C LEU A 60 -10.33 2.60 -21.95
N LYS A 61 -9.44 3.52 -21.58
CA LYS A 61 -9.71 4.60 -20.63
C LYS A 61 -10.28 5.87 -21.24
N MET A 62 -9.96 6.16 -22.49
CA MET A 62 -10.39 7.38 -23.17
C MET A 62 -11.92 7.62 -23.16
N PRO A 63 -12.77 6.61 -23.40
CA PRO A 63 -14.24 6.80 -23.34
C PRO A 63 -14.74 7.22 -21.94
N HIS A 64 -14.03 6.79 -20.88
CA HIS A 64 -14.43 7.06 -19.49
C HIS A 64 -13.87 8.36 -18.94
N TYR A 65 -12.98 9.05 -19.67
CA TYR A 65 -12.23 10.20 -19.15
C TYR A 65 -13.16 11.36 -18.70
N LYS A 66 -14.21 11.68 -19.48
CA LYS A 66 -15.18 12.71 -19.11
C LYS A 66 -16.01 12.30 -17.90
N SER A 67 -16.48 11.04 -17.85
CA SER A 67 -17.27 10.52 -16.74
C SER A 67 -16.45 10.44 -15.44
N ASP A 68 -15.13 10.29 -15.52
CA ASP A 68 -14.25 10.31 -14.35
C ASP A 68 -14.27 11.65 -13.59
N PHE A 69 -14.64 12.75 -14.23
CA PHE A 69 -14.83 14.04 -13.54
C PHE A 69 -16.28 14.23 -13.08
N SER A 70 -17.27 13.95 -13.93
CA SER A 70 -18.68 14.13 -13.57
C SER A 70 -19.13 13.21 -12.44
N ASP A 71 -18.65 11.95 -12.42
CA ASP A 71 -18.95 10.98 -11.38
C ASP A 71 -18.38 11.40 -10.01
N GLY A 72 -17.38 12.30 -10.00
CA GLY A 72 -16.74 12.82 -8.81
C GLY A 72 -17.53 13.90 -8.06
N LEU A 73 -18.56 14.51 -8.65
CA LEU A 73 -19.32 15.61 -8.06
C LEU A 73 -20.37 15.10 -7.06
N THR A 74 -19.93 14.55 -5.93
CA THR A 74 -20.80 14.02 -4.87
C THR A 74 -20.33 14.45 -3.49
N LEU A 75 -21.26 14.52 -2.52
CA LEU A 75 -20.93 14.79 -1.12
C LEU A 75 -19.95 13.76 -0.54
N LYS A 76 -20.02 12.53 -1.04
CA LYS A 76 -19.10 11.46 -0.64
C LYS A 76 -17.67 11.76 -1.11
N SER A 77 -17.51 12.28 -2.32
CA SER A 77 -16.21 12.73 -2.83
C SER A 77 -15.66 13.89 -2.01
N LEU A 78 -16.50 14.86 -1.65
CA LEU A 78 -16.09 15.99 -0.79
C LEU A 78 -15.58 15.51 0.57
N SER A 79 -16.32 14.63 1.25
CA SER A 79 -15.89 14.02 2.51
C SER A 79 -14.57 13.26 2.35
N SER A 80 -14.42 12.51 1.25
CA SER A 80 -13.21 11.77 0.94
C SER A 80 -12.01 12.70 0.70
N ILE A 81 -12.20 13.84 0.01
CA ILE A 81 -11.15 14.84 -0.24
C ILE A 81 -10.63 15.38 1.09
N VAL A 82 -11.51 15.82 1.99
CA VAL A 82 -11.09 16.42 3.27
C VAL A 82 -10.34 15.39 4.13
N PHE A 83 -10.88 14.18 4.25
CA PHE A 83 -10.23 13.10 4.99
C PHE A 83 -8.85 12.76 4.43
N LEU A 84 -8.76 12.51 3.12
CA LEU A 84 -7.52 12.07 2.49
C LEU A 84 -6.50 13.19 2.33
N PHE A 85 -6.91 14.44 2.28
CA PHE A 85 -5.98 15.57 2.34
C PHE A 85 -5.07 15.45 3.57
N PHE A 86 -5.64 15.29 4.77
CA PHE A 86 -4.84 15.11 5.99
C PHE A 86 -4.11 13.77 6.03
N ALA A 87 -4.75 12.69 5.58
CA ALA A 87 -4.14 11.37 5.53
C ALA A 87 -2.94 11.29 4.56
N CYS A 88 -2.88 12.17 3.55
CA CYS A 88 -1.76 12.28 2.62
C CYS A 88 -0.74 13.35 3.04
N LEU A 89 -1.21 14.49 3.56
CA LEU A 89 -0.36 15.59 3.98
C LEU A 89 0.58 15.18 5.12
N ALA A 90 0.04 14.55 6.16
CA ALA A 90 0.82 14.24 7.35
C ALA A 90 1.99 13.26 7.08
N PRO A 91 1.82 12.13 6.36
CA PRO A 91 2.95 11.30 5.97
C PRO A 91 3.93 12.01 5.03
N ALA A 92 3.45 12.84 4.08
CA ALA A 92 4.34 13.58 3.18
C ALA A 92 5.25 14.54 3.94
N VAL A 93 4.70 15.23 4.93
CA VAL A 93 5.43 16.10 5.84
C VAL A 93 6.45 15.31 6.66
N ALA A 94 6.04 14.20 7.25
CA ALA A 94 6.90 13.38 8.09
C ALA A 94 8.04 12.73 7.31
N PHE A 95 7.76 12.15 6.14
CA PHE A 95 8.80 11.60 5.26
C PHE A 95 9.75 12.70 4.76
N GLY A 96 9.21 13.90 4.46
CA GLY A 96 10.02 15.05 4.09
C GLY A 96 10.96 15.50 5.21
N GLY A 97 10.50 15.52 6.46
CA GLY A 97 11.33 15.79 7.62
C GLY A 97 12.44 14.76 7.81
N LEU A 98 12.10 13.45 7.72
CA LEU A 98 13.08 12.37 7.81
C LEU A 98 14.09 12.41 6.65
N LEU A 99 13.63 12.73 5.45
CA LEU A 99 14.50 12.87 4.29
C LEU A 99 15.45 14.06 4.44
N GLY A 100 14.96 15.18 5.02
CA GLY A 100 15.79 16.34 5.34
C GLY A 100 16.93 15.97 6.30
N ILE A 101 16.66 15.20 7.33
CA ILE A 101 17.68 14.69 8.25
C ILE A 101 18.63 13.72 7.50
N ALA A 102 18.09 12.77 6.76
CA ALA A 102 18.86 11.72 6.07
C ALA A 102 19.79 12.26 4.98
N THR A 103 19.44 13.40 4.36
CA THR A 103 20.21 14.02 3.24
C THR A 103 20.89 15.32 3.63
N ASN A 104 21.01 15.59 4.92
CA ASN A 104 21.60 16.84 5.44
C ASN A 104 20.98 18.10 4.79
N GLY A 105 19.64 18.14 4.69
CA GLY A 105 18.88 19.27 4.15
C GLY A 105 18.85 19.38 2.61
N GLN A 106 19.47 18.47 1.86
CA GLN A 106 19.46 18.55 0.39
C GLN A 106 18.09 18.25 -0.23
N MET A 107 17.28 17.43 0.45
CA MET A 107 15.86 17.19 0.16
C MET A 107 15.10 17.21 1.49
N GLY A 108 14.04 18.00 1.58
CA GLY A 108 13.29 18.14 2.82
C GLY A 108 11.77 18.13 2.62
N THR A 109 11.07 18.76 3.56
CA THR A 109 9.61 18.78 3.59
C THR A 109 9.01 19.50 2.38
N ILE A 110 9.61 20.61 1.94
CA ILE A 110 9.08 21.39 0.80
C ILE A 110 9.21 20.61 -0.51
N GLU A 111 10.37 19.99 -0.75
CA GLU A 111 10.59 19.15 -1.93
C GLU A 111 9.62 17.95 -1.93
N THR A 112 9.37 17.35 -0.78
CA THR A 112 8.45 16.21 -0.66
C THR A 112 7.00 16.61 -0.87
N LEU A 113 6.56 17.72 -0.32
CA LEU A 113 5.22 18.26 -0.55
C LEU A 113 5.04 18.72 -2.00
N GLY A 114 6.05 19.38 -2.58
CA GLY A 114 6.06 19.78 -3.97
C GLY A 114 5.97 18.59 -4.92
N ALA A 115 6.76 17.53 -4.66
CA ALA A 115 6.69 16.29 -5.42
C ALA A 115 5.34 15.58 -5.28
N THR A 116 4.78 15.56 -4.06
CA THR A 116 3.45 14.97 -3.81
C THR A 116 2.36 15.74 -4.56
N ALA A 117 2.43 17.06 -4.58
CA ALA A 117 1.47 17.91 -5.30
C ALA A 117 1.61 17.74 -6.81
N LEU A 118 2.81 17.99 -7.35
CA LEU A 118 3.07 17.97 -8.79
C LEU A 118 2.87 16.57 -9.37
N GLY A 119 3.51 15.56 -8.78
CA GLY A 119 3.39 14.18 -9.24
C GLY A 119 1.96 13.68 -9.11
N GLY A 120 1.28 13.97 -7.98
CA GLY A 120 -0.10 13.56 -7.75
C GLY A 120 -1.10 14.20 -8.71
N ILE A 121 -0.94 15.47 -9.06
CA ILE A 121 -1.76 16.15 -10.08
C ILE A 121 -1.56 15.49 -11.43
N LEU A 122 -0.29 15.28 -11.86
CA LEU A 122 0.02 14.62 -13.13
C LEU A 122 -0.56 13.19 -13.17
N TYR A 123 -0.41 12.45 -12.09
CA TYR A 123 -0.94 11.09 -12.01
C TYR A 123 -2.48 11.09 -12.04
N ALA A 124 -3.15 11.94 -11.27
CA ALA A 124 -4.60 12.04 -11.26
C ALA A 124 -5.19 12.39 -12.65
N LEU A 125 -4.47 13.21 -13.44
CA LEU A 125 -4.91 13.59 -14.78
C LEU A 125 -4.62 12.53 -15.83
N LEU A 126 -3.44 11.87 -15.79
CA LEU A 126 -2.92 11.05 -16.89
C LEU A 126 -3.04 9.54 -16.66
N SER A 127 -3.15 9.07 -15.40
CA SER A 127 -3.16 7.64 -15.08
C SER A 127 -4.41 6.91 -15.56
N ALA A 128 -4.30 5.60 -15.69
CA ALA A 128 -5.44 4.73 -15.96
C ALA A 128 -6.25 4.43 -14.70
N GLN A 129 -5.59 4.33 -13.52
CA GLN A 129 -6.27 4.04 -12.25
C GLN A 129 -6.26 5.24 -11.30
N PRO A 130 -7.26 6.13 -11.41
CA PRO A 130 -7.29 7.38 -10.63
C PRO A 130 -7.60 7.19 -9.14
N LEU A 131 -7.97 5.99 -8.70
CA LEU A 131 -8.15 5.67 -7.28
C LEU A 131 -6.83 5.50 -6.54
N THR A 132 -5.73 5.35 -7.28
CA THR A 132 -4.39 5.25 -6.72
C THR A 132 -3.91 6.62 -6.26
N ILE A 133 -3.43 6.71 -5.03
CA ILE A 133 -2.78 7.90 -4.46
C ILE A 133 -1.28 7.67 -4.48
N ILE A 134 -0.55 8.53 -5.17
CA ILE A 134 0.91 8.46 -5.18
C ILE A 134 1.53 9.31 -4.06
N GLY A 135 2.75 8.97 -3.69
CA GLY A 135 3.52 9.70 -2.68
C GLY A 135 4.80 8.97 -2.31
N THR A 136 5.57 9.55 -1.40
CA THR A 136 6.75 8.90 -0.81
C THR A 136 6.36 7.67 0.00
N THR A 137 7.21 6.62 -0.08
CA THR A 137 7.06 5.36 0.66
C THR A 137 8.27 5.12 1.56
N GLY A 138 8.10 4.27 2.59
CA GLY A 138 9.18 3.92 3.50
C GLY A 138 10.40 3.26 2.82
N PRO A 139 10.20 2.28 1.93
CA PRO A 139 11.28 1.69 1.15
C PRO A 139 12.06 2.71 0.31
N LEU A 140 11.35 3.66 -0.30
CA LEU A 140 11.98 4.71 -1.09
C LEU A 140 12.84 5.64 -0.23
N LEU A 141 12.36 6.03 0.96
CA LEU A 141 13.15 6.80 1.92
C LEU A 141 14.45 6.06 2.31
N ALA A 142 14.34 4.76 2.60
CA ALA A 142 15.48 3.94 2.95
C ALA A 142 16.51 3.86 1.81
N PHE A 143 16.05 3.70 0.56
CA PHE A 143 16.90 3.71 -0.62
C PHE A 143 17.63 5.05 -0.81
N LEU A 144 16.90 6.16 -0.68
CA LEU A 144 17.49 7.51 -0.83
C LEU A 144 18.53 7.81 0.24
N LYS A 145 18.30 7.36 1.49
CA LYS A 145 19.28 7.47 2.58
C LYS A 145 20.57 6.75 2.23
N VAL A 146 20.47 5.48 1.78
CA VAL A 146 21.64 4.69 1.41
C VAL A 146 22.37 5.29 0.19
N LEU A 147 21.63 5.80 -0.79
CA LEU A 147 22.20 6.47 -1.95
C LEU A 147 22.99 7.71 -1.50
N TYR A 148 22.45 8.52 -0.57
CA TYR A 148 23.14 9.67 0.00
C TYR A 148 24.42 9.27 0.74
N GLU A 149 24.36 8.26 1.61
CA GLU A 149 25.51 7.74 2.35
C GLU A 149 26.59 7.21 1.39
N THR A 150 26.19 6.55 0.29
CA THR A 150 27.10 6.08 -0.75
C THR A 150 27.77 7.25 -1.47
N CYS A 151 27.03 8.28 -1.84
CA CYS A 151 27.60 9.48 -2.46
C CYS A 151 28.60 10.18 -1.53
N ALA A 152 28.29 10.26 -0.24
CA ALA A 152 29.20 10.83 0.76
C ALA A 152 30.49 10.01 0.91
N LEU A 153 30.39 8.68 0.89
CA LEU A 153 31.55 7.77 0.98
C LEU A 153 32.53 7.95 -0.21
N TYR A 154 32.01 8.18 -1.42
CA TYR A 154 32.81 8.35 -2.63
C TYR A 154 33.08 9.83 -2.95
N ASN A 155 32.72 10.77 -2.07
CA ASN A 155 32.88 12.22 -2.27
C ASN A 155 32.30 12.73 -3.61
N VAL A 156 31.13 12.21 -4.03
CA VAL A 156 30.41 12.67 -5.22
C VAL A 156 29.17 13.47 -4.82
N PRO A 157 28.79 14.51 -5.59
CA PRO A 157 27.62 15.33 -5.26
C PRO A 157 26.33 14.52 -5.38
N PHE A 158 25.54 14.48 -4.30
CA PHE A 158 24.35 13.64 -4.20
C PHE A 158 23.26 13.97 -5.23
N LEU A 159 22.87 15.24 -5.37
CA LEU A 159 21.75 15.64 -6.23
C LEU A 159 21.96 15.31 -7.72
N PRO A 160 23.13 15.58 -8.33
CA PRO A 160 23.39 15.16 -9.70
C PRO A 160 23.40 13.64 -9.88
N VAL A 161 23.97 12.89 -8.93
CA VAL A 161 23.94 11.41 -8.93
C VAL A 161 22.50 10.93 -8.80
N TYR A 162 21.72 11.45 -7.85
CA TYR A 162 20.30 11.17 -7.68
C TYR A 162 19.52 11.41 -8.97
N SER A 163 19.74 12.53 -9.64
CA SER A 163 19.05 12.86 -10.90
C SER A 163 19.39 11.84 -11.99
N TRP A 164 20.66 11.44 -12.14
CA TRP A 164 21.04 10.41 -13.11
C TRP A 164 20.46 9.04 -12.77
N VAL A 165 20.46 8.65 -11.51
CA VAL A 165 19.78 7.40 -11.06
C VAL A 165 18.30 7.45 -11.45
N GLY A 166 17.63 8.57 -11.20
CA GLY A 166 16.22 8.74 -11.56
C GLY A 166 15.97 8.77 -13.07
N LEU A 167 16.84 9.39 -13.87
CA LEU A 167 16.72 9.39 -15.34
C LEU A 167 16.90 7.99 -15.93
N TRP A 168 17.89 7.22 -15.46
CA TRP A 168 18.04 5.82 -15.84
C TRP A 168 16.84 4.98 -15.41
N SER A 169 16.35 5.16 -14.17
CA SER A 169 15.16 4.47 -13.69
C SER A 169 13.92 4.81 -14.51
N SER A 170 13.75 6.08 -14.85
CA SER A 170 12.65 6.53 -15.70
C SER A 170 12.71 5.89 -17.09
N LEU A 171 13.88 5.83 -17.71
CA LEU A 171 14.08 5.17 -19.00
C LEU A 171 13.67 3.69 -18.92
N LEU A 172 14.09 2.98 -17.86
CA LEU A 172 13.74 1.59 -17.65
C LEU A 172 12.24 1.39 -17.42
N LEU A 173 11.58 2.32 -16.70
CA LEU A 173 10.13 2.31 -16.50
C LEU A 173 9.37 2.61 -17.81
N PHE A 174 9.86 3.52 -18.66
CA PHE A 174 9.32 3.72 -20.00
C PHE A 174 9.41 2.45 -20.85
N LEU A 175 10.58 1.81 -20.87
CA LEU A 175 10.74 0.54 -21.57
C LEU A 175 9.80 -0.53 -21.01
N SER A 176 9.64 -0.60 -19.69
CA SER A 176 8.69 -1.47 -19.02
C SER A 176 7.25 -1.25 -19.51
N ALA A 177 6.81 -0.01 -19.61
CA ALA A 177 5.48 0.34 -20.09
C ALA A 177 5.28 -0.03 -21.58
N PHE A 178 6.28 0.23 -22.44
CA PHE A 178 6.23 -0.06 -23.87
C PHE A 178 6.28 -1.56 -24.18
N PHE A 179 7.05 -2.35 -23.42
CA PHE A 179 7.14 -3.80 -23.58
C PHE A 179 6.09 -4.57 -22.77
N SER A 180 5.17 -3.86 -22.12
CA SER A 180 4.08 -4.47 -21.33
C SER A 180 4.58 -5.38 -20.20
N THR A 181 5.77 -5.12 -19.64
CA THR A 181 6.35 -5.96 -18.59
C THR A 181 5.58 -5.88 -17.27
N SER A 182 4.64 -4.92 -17.11
CA SER A 182 3.73 -4.88 -15.96
C SER A 182 2.89 -6.16 -15.82
N ASN A 183 2.76 -6.97 -16.87
CA ASN A 183 2.13 -8.29 -16.79
C ASN A 183 2.84 -9.24 -15.82
N VAL A 184 4.14 -9.02 -15.53
CA VAL A 184 4.90 -9.77 -14.53
C VAL A 184 4.27 -9.66 -13.13
N VAL A 185 3.50 -8.60 -12.85
CA VAL A 185 2.81 -8.44 -11.57
C VAL A 185 1.78 -9.55 -11.30
N GLU A 186 1.27 -10.23 -12.32
CA GLU A 186 0.35 -11.36 -12.15
C GLU A 186 0.97 -12.56 -11.41
N TYR A 187 2.31 -12.65 -11.36
CA TYR A 187 3.02 -13.65 -10.56
C TYR A 187 3.11 -13.29 -9.07
N PHE A 188 2.72 -12.05 -8.70
CA PHE A 188 2.67 -11.63 -7.31
C PHE A 188 1.29 -11.94 -6.75
N THR A 189 1.23 -12.90 -5.86
CA THR A 189 0.02 -13.38 -5.21
C THR A 189 -0.17 -12.73 -3.83
N ARG A 190 -1.25 -13.05 -3.12
CA ARG A 190 -1.46 -12.62 -1.74
C ARG A 190 -0.31 -13.01 -0.80
N PHE A 191 0.40 -14.09 -1.10
CA PHE A 191 1.61 -14.50 -0.37
C PHE A 191 2.64 -13.37 -0.30
N THR A 192 2.92 -12.75 -1.44
CA THR A 192 3.88 -11.64 -1.56
C THR A 192 3.33 -10.36 -0.94
N ASP A 193 2.06 -10.05 -1.23
CA ASP A 193 1.41 -8.82 -0.78
C ASP A 193 1.28 -8.76 0.74
N ASP A 194 0.96 -9.88 1.38
CA ASP A 194 0.90 -10.00 2.83
C ASP A 194 2.24 -9.75 3.51
N ILE A 195 3.33 -10.37 2.98
CA ILE A 195 4.67 -10.17 3.50
C ILE A 195 5.08 -8.70 3.35
N PHE A 196 4.86 -8.12 2.16
CA PHE A 196 5.21 -6.74 1.85
C PHE A 196 4.42 -5.74 2.70
N SER A 197 3.10 -5.88 2.79
CA SER A 197 2.24 -5.01 3.58
C SER A 197 2.55 -5.09 5.08
N THR A 198 2.82 -6.30 5.58
CA THR A 198 3.23 -6.51 6.98
C THR A 198 4.58 -5.86 7.26
N LEU A 199 5.53 -6.00 6.34
CA LEU A 199 6.86 -5.38 6.48
C LEU A 199 6.79 -3.85 6.54
N ILE A 200 6.02 -3.22 5.65
CA ILE A 200 5.79 -1.76 5.67
C ILE A 200 5.15 -1.34 7.00
N SER A 201 4.17 -2.10 7.48
CA SER A 201 3.50 -1.82 8.75
C SER A 201 4.46 -1.87 9.93
N ILE A 202 5.35 -2.87 9.97
CA ILE A 202 6.40 -2.99 10.99
C ILE A 202 7.39 -1.82 10.89
N ILE A 203 7.75 -1.39 9.67
CA ILE A 203 8.62 -0.22 9.48
C ILE A 203 8.01 1.02 10.14
N PHE A 204 6.72 1.31 9.89
CA PHE A 204 6.05 2.46 10.51
C PHE A 204 6.03 2.38 12.04
N ILE A 205 5.73 1.22 12.60
CA ILE A 205 5.72 1.01 14.05
C ILE A 205 7.12 1.26 14.64
N ILE A 206 8.15 0.68 14.02
CA ILE A 206 9.52 0.80 14.53
C ILE A 206 10.07 2.22 14.37
N GLU A 207 9.78 2.92 13.27
CA GLU A 207 10.18 4.32 13.13
C GLU A 207 9.49 5.20 14.19
N ALA A 208 8.22 4.95 14.49
CA ALA A 208 7.53 5.64 15.57
C ALA A 208 8.19 5.37 16.94
N LEU A 209 8.46 4.08 17.25
CA LEU A 209 9.10 3.70 18.51
C LEU A 209 10.54 4.22 18.64
N LYS A 210 11.30 4.26 17.55
CA LYS A 210 12.63 4.89 17.51
C LYS A 210 12.54 6.39 17.80
N GLY A 211 11.59 7.09 17.18
CA GLY A 211 11.38 8.52 17.43
C GLY A 211 11.09 8.79 18.91
N ILE A 212 10.28 7.97 19.55
CA ILE A 212 10.01 8.06 20.99
C ILE A 212 11.29 7.73 21.80
N ARG A 213 11.97 6.63 21.47
CA ARG A 213 13.16 6.19 22.19
C ARG A 213 14.25 7.26 22.19
N VAL A 214 14.52 7.90 21.07
CA VAL A 214 15.53 8.96 20.94
C VAL A 214 15.27 10.08 21.96
N CYS A 215 14.02 10.47 22.20
CA CYS A 215 13.67 11.49 23.16
C CYS A 215 14.06 11.12 24.62
N PHE A 216 14.15 9.81 24.94
CA PHE A 216 14.56 9.34 26.27
C PHE A 216 16.05 9.00 26.38
N THR A 217 16.74 8.77 25.25
CA THR A 217 18.15 8.36 25.25
C THR A 217 19.10 9.51 24.95
N ASP A 218 18.61 10.60 24.37
CA ASP A 218 19.41 11.79 24.11
C ASP A 218 19.57 12.62 25.37
N PRO A 219 20.81 12.77 25.92
CA PRO A 219 21.05 13.50 27.14
C PRO A 219 20.77 15.02 27.02
N ILE A 220 20.62 15.54 25.81
CA ILE A 220 20.31 16.96 25.54
C ILE A 220 18.82 17.25 25.77
N ILE A 221 17.96 16.23 25.67
CA ILE A 221 16.51 16.38 25.78
C ILE A 221 16.09 16.28 27.26
N PRO A 222 15.46 17.33 27.84
CA PRO A 222 14.94 17.25 29.19
C PRO A 222 13.92 16.12 29.35
N GLY A 223 13.97 15.37 30.46
CA GLY A 223 13.06 14.24 30.70
C GLY A 223 11.59 14.62 30.62
N ILE A 224 11.22 15.83 31.06
CA ILE A 224 9.84 16.34 30.95
C ILE A 224 9.40 16.48 29.50
N GLN A 225 10.29 16.94 28.63
CA GLN A 225 10.02 17.04 27.18
C GLN A 225 9.83 15.65 26.53
N ALA A 226 10.62 14.66 26.97
CA ALA A 226 10.47 13.27 26.49
C ALA A 226 9.12 12.68 26.90
N PHE A 227 8.68 12.86 28.16
CA PHE A 227 7.36 12.39 28.61
C PHE A 227 6.20 13.12 27.90
N MET A 228 6.34 14.42 27.63
CA MET A 228 5.34 15.16 26.86
C MET A 228 5.27 14.69 25.42
N THR A 229 6.41 14.45 24.78
CA THR A 229 6.48 13.86 23.41
C THR A 229 5.75 12.52 23.38
N LEU A 230 6.00 11.64 24.34
CA LEU A 230 5.30 10.37 24.48
C LEU A 230 3.78 10.59 24.69
N GLY A 231 3.39 11.49 25.57
CA GLY A 231 1.98 11.80 25.86
C GLY A 231 1.23 12.30 24.61
N VAL A 232 1.82 13.21 23.86
CA VAL A 232 1.24 13.73 22.58
C VAL A 232 1.15 12.63 21.53
N ALA A 233 2.20 11.81 21.37
CA ALA A 233 2.20 10.70 20.43
C ALA A 233 1.12 9.65 20.78
N LEU A 234 1.01 9.28 22.06
CA LEU A 234 -0.03 8.35 22.52
C LEU A 234 -1.44 8.92 22.38
N THR A 235 -1.65 10.20 22.69
CA THR A 235 -2.96 10.86 22.50
C THR A 235 -3.37 10.80 21.03
N THR A 236 -2.47 11.15 20.11
CA THR A 236 -2.72 11.08 18.66
C THR A 236 -3.05 9.64 18.22
N PHE A 237 -2.26 8.66 18.67
CA PHE A 237 -2.45 7.25 18.35
C PHE A 237 -3.77 6.71 18.90
N ILE A 238 -4.04 6.87 20.20
CA ILE A 238 -5.22 6.33 20.87
C ILE A 238 -6.49 6.95 20.31
N THR A 239 -6.52 8.28 20.14
CA THR A 239 -7.67 8.97 19.55
C THR A 239 -7.95 8.46 18.14
N SER A 240 -6.93 8.40 17.28
CA SER A 240 -7.08 7.90 15.91
C SER A 240 -7.56 6.45 15.89
N LYS A 241 -6.99 5.57 16.71
CA LYS A 241 -7.32 4.13 16.76
C LYS A 241 -8.72 3.88 17.31
N THR A 242 -9.09 4.55 18.39
CA THR A 242 -10.40 4.42 19.04
C THR A 242 -11.52 4.91 18.12
N LEU A 243 -11.37 6.09 17.52
CA LEU A 243 -12.36 6.65 16.61
C LEU A 243 -12.49 5.83 15.32
N SER A 244 -11.40 5.32 14.79
CA SER A 244 -11.42 4.40 13.63
C SER A 244 -12.17 3.10 13.97
N GLY A 245 -12.07 2.60 15.20
CA GLY A 245 -12.78 1.42 15.70
C GLY A 245 -14.29 1.61 15.84
N LEU A 246 -14.78 2.85 15.97
CA LEU A 246 -16.21 3.16 16.11
C LEU A 246 -17.07 2.64 14.95
N ARG A 247 -16.50 2.48 13.75
CA ARG A 247 -17.22 1.93 12.58
C ARG A 247 -17.87 0.57 12.89
N ARG A 248 -17.23 -0.27 13.70
CA ARG A 248 -17.71 -1.60 14.10
C ARG A 248 -18.45 -1.62 15.44
N SER A 249 -18.54 -0.48 16.12
CA SER A 249 -19.18 -0.35 17.42
C SER A 249 -20.70 -0.32 17.29
N PRO A 250 -21.48 -0.81 18.26
CA PRO A 250 -22.92 -0.66 18.32
C PRO A 250 -23.38 0.76 18.70
N PHE A 251 -22.48 1.61 19.22
CA PHE A 251 -22.81 2.96 19.69
C PHE A 251 -22.96 3.95 18.53
N LEU A 252 -23.82 4.94 18.69
CA LEU A 252 -24.12 6.02 17.72
C LEU A 252 -24.85 5.56 16.44
N ILE A 253 -25.49 6.50 15.78
CA ILE A 253 -26.17 6.30 14.51
C ILE A 253 -25.11 5.96 13.43
N ARG A 254 -25.41 5.01 12.54
CA ARG A 254 -24.48 4.49 11.53
C ARG A 254 -23.78 5.57 10.72
N LYS A 255 -24.52 6.58 10.21
CA LYS A 255 -23.95 7.69 9.43
C LYS A 255 -22.91 8.48 10.23
N VAL A 256 -23.19 8.76 11.50
CA VAL A 256 -22.29 9.50 12.41
C VAL A 256 -21.01 8.68 12.69
N ARG A 257 -21.15 7.36 12.94
CA ARG A 257 -19.99 6.46 13.13
C ARG A 257 -19.08 6.41 11.90
N GLU A 258 -19.67 6.33 10.71
CA GLU A 258 -18.92 6.31 9.45
C GLU A 258 -18.12 7.60 9.29
N VAL A 259 -18.75 8.76 9.48
CA VAL A 259 -18.08 10.07 9.40
C VAL A 259 -16.95 10.18 10.43
N ILE A 260 -17.23 9.91 11.71
CA ILE A 260 -16.21 10.00 12.77
C ILE A 260 -15.03 9.05 12.48
N SER A 261 -15.32 7.83 12.03
CA SER A 261 -14.29 6.85 11.69
C SER A 261 -13.45 7.27 10.47
N ASP A 262 -14.07 7.93 9.48
CA ASP A 262 -13.36 8.45 8.30
C ASP A 262 -12.42 9.60 8.66
N PHE A 263 -12.83 10.45 9.60
CA PHE A 263 -12.01 11.57 10.09
C PHE A 263 -11.11 11.22 11.28
N ALA A 264 -11.06 9.96 11.71
CA ALA A 264 -10.33 9.54 12.90
C ALA A 264 -8.85 9.99 12.91
N PRO A 265 -8.04 9.83 11.84
CA PRO A 265 -6.66 10.32 11.82
C PRO A 265 -6.57 11.84 11.95
N THR A 266 -7.49 12.57 11.31
CA THR A 266 -7.54 14.04 11.37
C THR A 266 -7.86 14.52 12.78
N ILE A 267 -8.87 13.94 13.42
CA ILE A 267 -9.24 14.24 14.81
C ILE A 267 -8.09 13.88 15.74
N GLY A 268 -7.40 12.76 15.49
CA GLY A 268 -6.21 12.37 16.25
C GLY A 268 -5.07 13.40 16.14
N VAL A 269 -4.80 13.91 14.94
CA VAL A 269 -3.80 14.97 14.73
C VAL A 269 -4.19 16.24 15.50
N LEU A 270 -5.45 16.69 15.37
CA LEU A 270 -5.94 17.87 16.07
C LEU A 270 -5.90 17.70 17.60
N SER A 271 -6.26 16.52 18.12
CA SER A 271 -6.17 16.22 19.55
C SER A 271 -4.71 16.25 20.04
N GLY A 272 -3.79 15.72 19.25
CA GLY A 272 -2.36 15.77 19.55
C GLY A 272 -1.80 17.19 19.58
N ILE A 273 -2.17 18.04 18.60
CA ILE A 273 -1.80 19.46 18.56
C ILE A 273 -2.35 20.19 19.80
N SER A 274 -3.62 19.96 20.14
CA SER A 274 -4.25 20.56 21.31
C SER A 274 -3.58 20.13 22.62
N THR A 275 -3.24 18.84 22.74
CA THR A 275 -2.50 18.30 23.89
C THR A 275 -1.11 18.91 24.00
N ALA A 276 -0.40 19.06 22.88
CA ALA A 276 0.91 19.70 22.85
C ALA A 276 0.84 21.17 23.28
N ALA A 277 -0.15 21.92 22.78
CA ALA A 277 -0.38 23.31 23.18
C ALA A 277 -0.70 23.44 24.67
N PHE A 278 -1.53 22.53 25.20
CA PHE A 278 -1.85 22.48 26.62
C PHE A 278 -0.58 22.21 27.49
N PHE A 279 0.24 21.24 27.10
CA PHE A 279 1.47 20.92 27.82
C PHE A 279 2.49 22.06 27.76
N SER A 280 2.69 22.64 26.57
CA SER A 280 3.61 23.79 26.43
C SER A 280 3.20 24.96 27.32
N LYS A 281 1.90 25.27 27.36
CA LYS A 281 1.39 26.35 28.21
C LYS A 281 1.51 26.06 29.71
N LYS A 282 1.28 24.80 30.14
CA LYS A 282 1.25 24.41 31.55
C LYS A 282 2.65 24.25 32.16
N TYR A 283 3.61 23.77 31.39
CA TYR A 283 4.94 23.37 31.86
C TYR A 283 6.07 24.22 31.30
N ASP A 284 5.74 25.23 30.48
CA ASP A 284 6.70 26.14 29.83
C ASP A 284 7.78 25.38 29.02
N VAL A 285 7.41 24.29 28.37
CA VAL A 285 8.29 23.45 27.56
C VAL A 285 7.91 23.52 26.09
N ILE A 286 8.87 23.87 25.26
CA ILE A 286 8.68 23.90 23.79
C ILE A 286 8.97 22.51 23.23
N LEU A 287 7.95 21.89 22.60
CA LEU A 287 8.12 20.65 21.89
C LEU A 287 8.76 20.92 20.51
N PRO A 288 9.58 20.00 19.98
CA PRO A 288 10.11 20.11 18.63
C PRO A 288 8.97 20.17 17.60
N MET A 289 8.91 21.27 16.88
CA MET A 289 7.94 21.49 15.82
C MET A 289 8.50 21.05 14.47
N LEU A 290 7.60 20.85 13.51
CA LEU A 290 7.97 20.52 12.15
C LEU A 290 8.81 21.63 11.52
N SER A 291 9.97 21.27 10.98
CA SER A 291 10.82 22.20 10.26
C SER A 291 10.28 22.45 8.85
N VAL A 292 9.63 23.58 8.67
CA VAL A 292 9.14 24.05 7.36
C VAL A 292 9.81 25.40 7.06
N PRO A 293 10.45 25.60 5.88
CA PRO A 293 11.05 26.87 5.51
C PRO A 293 10.06 28.04 5.58
N THR A 294 10.56 29.20 5.94
CA THR A 294 9.74 30.43 6.03
C THR A 294 9.40 31.00 4.65
N VAL A 295 10.30 30.86 3.72
CA VAL A 295 10.19 31.37 2.33
C VAL A 295 9.86 30.21 1.40
N LEU A 296 9.12 30.49 0.32
CA LEU A 296 8.87 29.50 -0.73
C LEU A 296 10.16 29.28 -1.52
N GLY A 297 10.82 28.18 -1.27
CA GLY A 297 12.09 27.81 -1.89
C GLY A 297 12.45 26.38 -1.51
N THR A 298 13.58 25.90 -1.99
CA THR A 298 14.12 24.60 -1.59
C THR A 298 14.63 24.65 -0.15
N THR A 299 14.72 23.48 0.49
CA THR A 299 15.06 23.38 1.93
C THR A 299 16.41 24.04 2.26
N ASN A 300 17.40 23.94 1.38
CA ASN A 300 18.73 24.54 1.54
C ASN A 300 18.98 25.80 0.67
N GLY A 301 17.93 26.39 0.07
CA GLY A 301 18.05 27.60 -0.74
C GLY A 301 18.64 27.39 -2.15
N ARG A 302 18.83 26.14 -2.61
CA ARG A 302 19.33 25.82 -3.95
C ARG A 302 18.32 26.14 -5.05
N SER A 303 18.79 26.19 -6.31
CA SER A 303 17.91 26.18 -7.48
C SER A 303 17.05 24.92 -7.51
N TRP A 304 15.80 25.04 -8.00
CA TRP A 304 14.92 23.87 -8.23
C TRP A 304 15.49 22.93 -9.28
N LEU A 305 16.04 23.44 -10.36
CA LEU A 305 16.65 22.61 -11.38
C LEU A 305 18.05 22.16 -10.92
N VAL A 306 18.26 20.84 -10.93
CA VAL A 306 19.55 20.23 -10.56
C VAL A 306 20.51 20.32 -11.76
N ASP A 307 21.76 20.76 -11.53
CA ASP A 307 22.79 20.67 -12.53
C ASP A 307 23.29 19.24 -12.71
N ILE A 308 22.67 18.55 -13.66
CA ILE A 308 22.98 17.14 -13.98
C ILE A 308 24.32 16.96 -14.68
N PHE A 309 24.93 18.04 -15.19
CA PHE A 309 26.19 17.98 -15.93
C PHE A 309 27.43 18.10 -15.05
N SER A 310 27.28 18.45 -13.78
CA SER A 310 28.36 18.64 -12.81
C SER A 310 29.13 17.37 -12.44
N VAL A 311 28.69 16.18 -12.87
CA VAL A 311 29.35 14.88 -12.63
C VAL A 311 29.99 14.33 -13.90
N SER A 312 31.09 13.56 -13.75
CA SER A 312 31.80 12.94 -14.88
C SER A 312 30.94 11.89 -15.60
N ASN A 313 31.25 11.64 -16.88
CA ASN A 313 30.50 10.66 -17.67
C ASN A 313 30.60 9.23 -17.12
N ASN A 314 31.71 8.87 -16.47
CA ASN A 314 31.87 7.58 -15.83
C ASN A 314 30.88 7.43 -14.65
N VAL A 315 30.68 8.46 -13.83
CA VAL A 315 29.68 8.46 -12.74
C VAL A 315 28.28 8.38 -13.33
N LYS A 316 27.97 9.12 -14.40
CA LYS A 316 26.65 9.04 -15.08
C LYS A 316 26.33 7.61 -15.54
N ALA A 317 27.30 6.92 -16.15
CA ALA A 317 27.13 5.53 -16.58
C ALA A 317 26.97 4.58 -15.38
N LEU A 318 27.78 4.76 -14.31
CA LEU A 318 27.74 3.91 -13.13
C LEU A 318 26.40 4.04 -12.37
N CYS A 319 25.70 5.17 -12.49
CA CYS A 319 24.37 5.37 -11.91
C CYS A 319 23.31 4.36 -12.39
N ILE A 320 23.57 3.60 -13.48
CA ILE A 320 22.67 2.55 -13.94
C ILE A 320 22.50 1.42 -12.89
N LEU A 321 23.53 1.13 -12.09
CA LEU A 321 23.46 0.08 -11.07
C LEU A 321 22.43 0.39 -9.96
N PRO A 322 22.52 1.55 -9.26
CA PRO A 322 21.47 1.92 -8.31
C PRO A 322 20.13 2.21 -9.01
N ALA A 323 20.12 2.61 -10.30
CA ALA A 323 18.88 2.81 -11.05
C ALA A 323 18.13 1.50 -11.30
N LEU A 324 18.80 0.38 -11.53
CA LEU A 324 18.17 -0.93 -11.62
C LEU A 324 17.43 -1.27 -10.32
N MET A 325 18.05 -1.00 -9.16
CA MET A 325 17.44 -1.23 -7.85
C MET A 325 16.22 -0.30 -7.63
N ALA A 326 16.38 0.98 -7.96
CA ALA A 326 15.30 1.96 -7.88
C ALA A 326 14.14 1.57 -8.81
N THR A 327 14.43 1.12 -10.03
CA THR A 327 13.40 0.67 -10.99
C THR A 327 12.58 -0.48 -10.45
N VAL A 328 13.22 -1.51 -9.87
CA VAL A 328 12.50 -2.63 -9.24
C VAL A 328 11.60 -2.13 -8.12
N LEU A 329 12.10 -1.23 -7.27
CA LEU A 329 11.32 -0.67 -6.17
C LEU A 329 10.10 0.12 -6.65
N LEU A 330 10.31 1.06 -7.59
CA LEU A 330 9.24 1.87 -8.17
C LEU A 330 8.20 1.00 -8.89
N PHE A 331 8.66 0.01 -9.66
CA PHE A 331 7.82 -0.94 -10.38
C PHE A 331 6.94 -1.75 -9.43
N MET A 332 7.53 -2.27 -8.35
CA MET A 332 6.83 -3.12 -7.38
C MET A 332 5.79 -2.33 -6.58
N ASP A 333 6.20 -1.22 -5.97
CA ASP A 333 5.29 -0.37 -5.17
C ASP A 333 4.09 0.08 -6.01
N GLN A 334 4.31 0.44 -7.29
CA GLN A 334 3.27 0.88 -8.20
C GLN A 334 2.31 -0.27 -8.57
N ASN A 335 2.85 -1.35 -9.13
CA ASN A 335 2.02 -2.41 -9.70
C ASN A 335 1.28 -3.23 -8.64
N ILE A 336 1.92 -3.53 -7.50
CA ILE A 336 1.25 -4.24 -6.39
C ILE A 336 0.06 -3.40 -5.89
N THR A 337 0.27 -2.11 -5.67
CA THR A 337 -0.79 -1.23 -5.16
C THR A 337 -1.97 -1.12 -6.13
N VAL A 338 -1.68 -0.90 -7.43
CA VAL A 338 -2.74 -0.81 -8.45
C VAL A 338 -3.51 -2.12 -8.54
N ARG A 339 -2.82 -3.27 -8.49
CA ARG A 339 -3.45 -4.58 -8.50
C ARG A 339 -4.39 -4.80 -7.30
N LEU A 340 -3.96 -4.41 -6.09
CA LEU A 340 -4.81 -4.49 -4.88
C LEU A 340 -6.08 -3.64 -5.02
N ILE A 341 -5.99 -2.46 -5.64
CA ILE A 341 -7.17 -1.64 -5.93
C ILE A 341 -8.08 -2.34 -6.94
N MET A 342 -7.50 -2.96 -7.97
CA MET A 342 -8.21 -3.61 -9.07
C MET A 342 -8.71 -5.01 -8.74
N SER A 343 -8.56 -5.49 -7.50
CA SER A 343 -9.06 -6.81 -7.12
C SER A 343 -10.56 -6.95 -7.41
N LYS A 344 -11.01 -8.13 -7.84
CA LYS A 344 -12.43 -8.42 -8.18
C LYS A 344 -13.39 -8.09 -7.04
N GLU A 345 -12.94 -8.19 -5.80
CA GLU A 345 -13.72 -7.84 -4.61
C GLU A 345 -14.20 -6.38 -4.62
N ASN A 346 -13.46 -5.48 -5.28
CA ASN A 346 -13.79 -4.07 -5.37
C ASN A 346 -14.82 -3.74 -6.46
N LYS A 347 -15.19 -4.72 -7.31
CA LYS A 347 -16.23 -4.60 -8.35
C LYS A 347 -16.03 -3.34 -9.21
N LEU A 348 -14.78 -3.07 -9.67
CA LEU A 348 -14.47 -1.95 -10.56
C LEU A 348 -15.03 -2.22 -11.96
N LYS A 349 -15.49 -1.17 -12.65
CA LYS A 349 -16.19 -1.25 -13.93
C LYS A 349 -15.40 -0.68 -15.11
N LYS A 350 -14.43 0.24 -14.85
CA LYS A 350 -13.73 0.99 -15.91
C LYS A 350 -12.43 0.32 -16.39
N GLY A 351 -12.20 -0.94 -16.03
CA GLY A 351 -11.09 -1.76 -16.50
C GLY A 351 -9.73 -1.43 -15.89
N SER A 352 -8.69 -2.14 -16.35
CA SER A 352 -7.30 -1.97 -15.91
C SER A 352 -6.52 -1.02 -16.82
N GLY A 353 -5.28 -0.70 -16.45
CA GLY A 353 -4.40 0.15 -17.24
C GLY A 353 -3.00 0.24 -16.64
N LEU A 354 -2.41 -0.91 -16.28
CA LEU A 354 -1.11 -1.00 -15.61
C LEU A 354 0.03 -0.37 -16.41
N HIS A 355 0.00 -0.49 -17.75
CA HIS A 355 1.07 0.02 -18.60
C HIS A 355 1.01 1.55 -18.70
N LEU A 356 -0.20 2.12 -18.78
CA LEU A 356 -0.37 3.57 -18.78
C LEU A 356 0.03 4.17 -17.42
N ASP A 357 -0.32 3.52 -16.32
CA ASP A 357 0.07 3.95 -14.99
C ASP A 357 1.60 3.97 -14.84
N MET A 358 2.28 2.92 -15.32
CA MET A 358 3.74 2.85 -15.31
C MET A 358 4.39 3.92 -16.18
N PHE A 359 3.82 4.22 -17.34
CA PHE A 359 4.27 5.29 -18.22
C PHE A 359 4.19 6.66 -17.52
N VAL A 360 3.08 6.92 -16.81
CA VAL A 360 2.90 8.18 -16.05
C VAL A 360 3.90 8.27 -14.89
N ILE A 361 4.15 7.16 -14.17
CA ILE A 361 5.18 7.14 -13.12
C ILE A 361 6.58 7.42 -13.68
N ALA A 362 6.90 6.94 -14.88
CA ALA A 362 8.16 7.27 -15.53
C ALA A 362 8.28 8.78 -15.81
N ILE A 363 7.22 9.43 -16.29
CA ILE A 363 7.18 10.89 -16.46
C ILE A 363 7.37 11.61 -15.12
N VAL A 364 6.64 11.22 -14.09
CA VAL A 364 6.75 11.83 -12.75
C VAL A 364 8.18 11.66 -12.21
N THR A 365 8.76 10.47 -12.35
CA THR A 365 10.14 10.19 -11.92
C THR A 365 11.15 11.06 -12.67
N THR A 366 10.99 11.28 -13.98
CA THR A 366 11.82 12.19 -14.77
C THR A 366 11.78 13.60 -14.20
N ILE A 367 10.57 14.15 -14.04
CA ILE A 367 10.37 15.53 -13.59
C ILE A 367 10.92 15.73 -12.16
N THR A 368 10.59 14.83 -11.25
CA THR A 368 11.06 14.92 -9.86
C THR A 368 12.57 14.77 -9.75
N SER A 369 13.19 13.93 -10.58
CA SER A 369 14.65 13.78 -10.64
C SER A 369 15.35 15.06 -11.10
N LEU A 370 14.84 15.73 -12.13
CA LEU A 370 15.40 16.98 -12.64
C LEU A 370 15.24 18.13 -11.64
N LEU A 371 14.16 18.12 -10.87
CA LEU A 371 13.89 19.13 -9.85
C LEU A 371 14.55 18.82 -8.49
N GLY A 372 15.24 17.70 -8.35
CA GLY A 372 15.82 17.28 -7.07
C GLY A 372 14.76 17.07 -5.98
N MET A 373 13.58 16.62 -6.38
CA MET A 373 12.46 16.25 -5.51
C MET A 373 12.42 14.73 -5.35
N PRO A 374 11.94 14.18 -4.23
CA PRO A 374 11.84 12.73 -4.04
C PRO A 374 10.87 12.10 -5.05
N TRP A 375 11.19 10.88 -5.51
CA TRP A 375 10.33 10.13 -6.41
C TRP A 375 9.01 9.74 -5.73
N MET A 376 7.97 9.61 -6.54
CA MET A 376 6.61 9.31 -6.10
C MET A 376 6.12 8.04 -6.77
N VAL A 377 5.51 7.16 -5.98
CA VAL A 377 4.88 5.92 -6.42
C VAL A 377 3.58 5.69 -5.69
N ALA A 378 2.81 4.70 -6.10
CA ALA A 378 1.58 4.34 -5.44
C ALA A 378 1.81 4.02 -3.95
N ALA A 379 1.10 4.72 -3.08
CA ALA A 379 1.15 4.52 -1.65
C ALA A 379 -0.01 3.61 -1.22
N THR A 380 0.27 2.33 -0.99
CA THR A 380 -0.72 1.27 -0.77
C THR A 380 -1.78 1.63 0.27
N VAL A 381 -1.35 2.02 1.47
CA VAL A 381 -2.29 2.33 2.59
C VAL A 381 -3.23 3.48 2.24
N ARG A 382 -2.70 4.55 1.63
CA ARG A 382 -3.48 5.74 1.24
C ARG A 382 -4.41 5.43 0.06
N SER A 383 -3.94 4.66 -0.91
CA SER A 383 -4.72 4.23 -2.06
C SER A 383 -5.89 3.32 -1.66
N LEU A 384 -5.66 2.36 -0.77
CA LEU A 384 -6.72 1.53 -0.21
C LEU A 384 -7.70 2.34 0.65
N ALA A 385 -7.23 3.32 1.41
CA ALA A 385 -8.09 4.22 2.16
C ALA A 385 -8.96 5.07 1.22
N HIS A 386 -8.39 5.58 0.11
CA HIS A 386 -9.12 6.30 -0.93
C HIS A 386 -10.21 5.44 -1.56
N MET A 387 -9.86 4.25 -2.02
CA MET A 387 -10.81 3.29 -2.60
C MET A 387 -11.94 2.95 -1.60
N ARG A 388 -11.60 2.67 -0.33
CA ARG A 388 -12.58 2.34 0.71
C ARG A 388 -13.53 3.50 1.01
N SER A 389 -13.06 4.75 1.00
CA SER A 389 -13.89 5.94 1.23
C SER A 389 -14.92 6.16 0.12
N LEU A 390 -14.68 5.61 -1.07
CA LEU A 390 -15.54 5.71 -2.24
C LEU A 390 -16.42 4.47 -2.50
N LYS A 391 -16.37 3.42 -1.65
CA LYS A 391 -17.22 2.23 -1.78
C LYS A 391 -18.70 2.57 -1.65
N LYS A 392 -19.51 2.06 -2.58
CA LYS A 392 -20.97 2.19 -2.59
C LYS A 392 -21.60 0.94 -2.00
N TYR A 393 -22.58 1.13 -1.12
CA TYR A 393 -23.32 0.04 -0.48
C TYR A 393 -24.81 0.19 -0.77
N THR A 394 -25.52 -0.93 -0.96
CA THR A 394 -26.98 -0.98 -0.97
C THR A 394 -27.50 -1.79 0.20
N THR A 395 -28.69 -1.47 0.66
CA THR A 395 -29.38 -2.26 1.66
C THR A 395 -30.32 -3.19 0.90
N ILE A 396 -30.10 -4.49 1.00
CA ILE A 396 -31.06 -5.48 0.49
C ILE A 396 -32.07 -5.67 1.63
N GLU A 397 -33.26 -5.13 1.47
CA GLU A 397 -34.39 -5.48 2.31
C GLU A 397 -34.67 -6.97 2.06
N SER A 398 -34.63 -7.79 3.09
CA SER A 398 -35.09 -9.18 3.01
C SER A 398 -36.56 -9.12 2.56
N VAL A 399 -36.82 -9.56 1.35
CA VAL A 399 -38.20 -9.78 0.90
C VAL A 399 -38.82 -10.74 1.90
N PRO A 400 -39.95 -10.39 2.57
CA PRO A 400 -40.66 -11.35 3.36
C PRO A 400 -41.00 -12.54 2.45
N LEU A 401 -40.74 -13.75 2.88
CA LEU A 401 -41.30 -14.93 2.23
C LEU A 401 -42.83 -14.78 2.32
N THR A 402 -43.41 -14.10 1.34
CA THR A 402 -44.84 -14.14 1.12
C THR A 402 -45.18 -15.56 0.71
N THR A 403 -45.95 -16.22 1.57
CA THR A 403 -46.77 -17.38 1.34
C THR A 403 -46.87 -17.77 -0.12
N ILE A 404 -46.28 -18.93 -0.43
CA ILE A 404 -46.63 -19.64 -1.66
C ILE A 404 -48.10 -20.05 -1.47
N ASP A 405 -49.02 -19.40 -2.18
CA ASP A 405 -50.36 -19.84 -2.36
C ASP A 405 -50.33 -21.23 -3.03
N THR A 406 -50.50 -22.26 -2.20
CA THR A 406 -50.80 -23.61 -2.66
C THR A 406 -52.26 -23.67 -3.14
N ASN A 407 -52.46 -23.39 -4.41
CA ASN A 407 -53.64 -23.83 -5.15
C ASN A 407 -53.18 -24.43 -6.48
N THR A 408 -52.89 -25.71 -6.46
CA THR A 408 -53.10 -26.60 -7.62
C THR A 408 -53.22 -28.05 -7.08
N ASP A 409 -54.43 -28.51 -7.17
CA ASP A 409 -54.80 -29.92 -6.98
C ASP A 409 -54.03 -30.80 -7.95
N THR A 410 -53.33 -31.81 -7.47
CA THR A 410 -53.27 -33.13 -8.09
C THR A 410 -52.82 -34.18 -7.06
N VAL A 411 -53.68 -35.10 -6.84
CA VAL A 411 -53.60 -36.33 -6.05
C VAL A 411 -52.55 -37.26 -6.63
N THR A 412 -51.65 -37.80 -5.81
CA THR A 412 -51.22 -39.21 -5.87
C THR A 412 -50.53 -39.59 -4.55
N ASP A 413 -51.09 -40.64 -3.94
CA ASP A 413 -50.62 -41.37 -2.79
C ASP A 413 -49.16 -41.80 -2.83
N VAL A 414 -48.45 -41.78 -1.69
CA VAL A 414 -47.79 -42.95 -1.11
C VAL A 414 -47.32 -42.64 0.33
N ASN A 415 -47.73 -43.49 1.25
CA ASN A 415 -47.37 -43.59 2.67
C ASN A 415 -45.88 -43.47 2.99
N ASN A 416 -45.53 -42.64 3.98
CA ASN A 416 -44.67 -43.08 5.10
C ASN A 416 -44.77 -42.07 6.26
N LYS A 417 -45.15 -42.62 7.39
CA LYS A 417 -45.21 -41.96 8.71
C LYS A 417 -43.79 -41.78 9.24
N GLU A 418 -43.40 -40.56 9.58
CA GLU A 418 -42.50 -40.29 10.69
C GLU A 418 -43.01 -39.08 11.47
N GLU A 419 -43.15 -39.30 12.74
CA GLU A 419 -43.63 -38.40 13.78
C GLU A 419 -42.70 -37.17 13.91
N VAL A 420 -43.20 -35.97 13.61
CA VAL A 420 -42.54 -34.71 13.97
C VAL A 420 -43.39 -34.06 15.07
N THR A 421 -42.84 -34.04 16.25
CA THR A 421 -43.37 -33.36 17.43
C THR A 421 -43.46 -31.86 17.18
N ASP A 422 -44.66 -31.37 17.26
CA ASP A 422 -45.09 -29.98 17.18
C ASP A 422 -44.58 -29.20 18.42
N THR A 423 -43.59 -28.36 18.26
CA THR A 423 -43.24 -27.32 19.24
C THR A 423 -43.49 -25.96 18.63
N SER A 424 -44.72 -25.52 18.76
CA SER A 424 -45.17 -24.16 18.48
C SER A 424 -44.44 -23.16 19.40
N MET A 425 -43.35 -22.57 18.91
CA MET A 425 -42.78 -21.32 19.44
C MET A 425 -43.30 -20.14 18.63
N LYS A 426 -44.26 -19.41 19.18
CA LYS A 426 -44.60 -18.04 18.80
C LYS A 426 -43.37 -17.14 19.07
N GLY A 427 -42.45 -17.04 18.12
CA GLY A 427 -41.41 -16.05 18.14
C GLY A 427 -41.95 -14.74 17.59
N THR A 428 -41.97 -13.70 18.40
CA THR A 428 -42.10 -12.31 17.98
C THR A 428 -40.88 -11.98 17.11
N GLY A 429 -40.99 -12.20 15.79
CA GLY A 429 -39.92 -12.02 14.84
C GLY A 429 -39.61 -10.55 14.64
N THR A 430 -38.54 -10.08 15.28
CA THR A 430 -37.82 -8.91 14.75
C THR A 430 -37.34 -9.27 13.35
N PRO A 431 -37.64 -8.44 12.35
CA PRO A 431 -37.16 -8.69 10.98
C PRO A 431 -35.67 -8.89 10.98
N PRO A 432 -35.12 -9.85 10.20
CA PRO A 432 -33.68 -10.08 10.14
C PRO A 432 -32.98 -8.79 9.75
N PRO A 433 -31.80 -8.50 10.32
CA PRO A 433 -31.11 -7.25 10.07
C PRO A 433 -30.84 -7.11 8.56
N ALA A 434 -31.25 -5.98 7.99
CA ALA A 434 -31.08 -5.69 6.57
C ALA A 434 -29.63 -5.94 6.14
N ARG A 435 -29.44 -6.83 5.17
CA ARG A 435 -28.13 -7.23 4.68
C ARG A 435 -27.57 -6.11 3.79
N VAL A 436 -26.45 -5.54 4.18
CA VAL A 436 -25.78 -4.47 3.41
C VAL A 436 -24.79 -5.10 2.47
N GLU A 437 -25.03 -4.98 1.17
CA GLU A 437 -24.11 -5.46 0.14
C GLU A 437 -23.35 -4.32 -0.54
N MET A 438 -22.08 -4.56 -0.85
CA MET A 438 -21.25 -3.63 -1.59
C MET A 438 -21.58 -3.75 -3.09
N ILE A 439 -22.00 -2.64 -3.73
CA ILE A 439 -22.36 -2.58 -5.14
C ILE A 439 -21.13 -2.33 -6.03
N GLY A 440 -20.11 -1.64 -5.50
CA GLY A 440 -18.89 -1.24 -6.22
C GLY A 440 -18.23 -0.03 -5.61
N VAL A 441 -17.30 0.56 -6.35
CA VAL A 441 -16.55 1.78 -5.97
C VAL A 441 -16.88 2.89 -6.97
N GLN A 442 -16.86 4.13 -6.51
CA GLN A 442 -17.00 5.30 -7.37
C GLN A 442 -15.64 5.62 -8.01
N GLU A 443 -15.43 5.14 -9.24
CA GLU A 443 -14.20 5.39 -10.01
C GLU A 443 -14.24 6.79 -10.60
N GLN A 444 -13.35 7.68 -10.14
CA GLN A 444 -13.32 9.08 -10.54
C GLN A 444 -11.97 9.74 -10.22
N ARG A 445 -11.65 10.85 -10.93
CA ARG A 445 -10.35 11.56 -10.84
C ARG A 445 -10.38 12.76 -9.91
N LEU A 446 -11.57 13.32 -9.67
CA LEU A 446 -11.73 14.60 -8.97
C LEU A 446 -11.16 14.57 -7.55
N THR A 447 -11.34 13.46 -6.82
CA THR A 447 -10.85 13.33 -5.44
C THR A 447 -9.33 13.36 -5.39
N ALA A 448 -8.65 12.52 -6.21
CA ALA A 448 -7.19 12.49 -6.24
C ALA A 448 -6.62 13.84 -6.69
N LEU A 449 -7.18 14.45 -7.75
CA LEU A 449 -6.78 15.77 -8.23
C LEU A 449 -6.92 16.84 -7.15
N SER A 450 -8.08 16.87 -6.46
CA SER A 450 -8.33 17.86 -5.40
C SER A 450 -7.41 17.68 -4.21
N ILE A 451 -7.14 16.43 -3.78
CA ILE A 451 -6.22 16.14 -2.67
C ILE A 451 -4.83 16.70 -2.97
N HIS A 452 -4.27 16.39 -4.13
CA HIS A 452 -2.93 16.82 -4.50
C HIS A 452 -2.84 18.31 -4.77
N SER A 453 -3.90 18.92 -5.32
CA SER A 453 -4.00 20.39 -5.47
C SER A 453 -4.06 21.09 -4.11
N LEU A 454 -4.82 20.57 -3.14
CA LEU A 454 -4.85 21.10 -1.77
C LEU A 454 -3.49 20.96 -1.05
N ILE A 455 -2.74 19.86 -1.31
CA ILE A 455 -1.37 19.72 -0.78
C ILE A 455 -0.48 20.80 -1.39
N GLY A 456 -0.55 21.05 -2.70
CA GLY A 456 0.18 22.16 -3.33
C GLY A 456 -0.21 23.52 -2.77
N PHE A 457 -1.51 23.76 -2.59
CA PHE A 457 -2.01 24.96 -1.94
C PHE A 457 -1.49 25.12 -0.51
N SER A 458 -1.42 24.02 0.25
CA SER A 458 -0.90 24.05 1.63
C SER A 458 0.57 24.45 1.70
N VAL A 459 1.37 24.06 0.71
CA VAL A 459 2.79 24.49 0.60
C VAL A 459 2.90 26.00 0.43
N ILE A 460 1.99 26.61 -0.30
CA ILE A 460 2.03 28.05 -0.59
C ILE A 460 1.45 28.87 0.57
N TYR A 461 0.27 28.51 1.05
CA TYR A 461 -0.53 29.34 1.96
C TYR A 461 -0.58 28.85 3.41
N LEU A 462 -0.50 27.54 3.68
CA LEU A 462 -0.66 26.98 5.02
C LEU A 462 0.66 26.68 5.74
N ARG A 463 1.81 27.15 5.23
CA ARG A 463 3.13 26.96 5.87
C ARG A 463 3.17 27.41 7.34
N PRO A 464 2.59 28.57 7.73
CA PRO A 464 2.58 28.97 9.13
C PRO A 464 1.83 27.98 10.02
N LEU A 465 0.78 27.35 9.51
CA LEU A 465 0.01 26.32 10.22
C LEU A 465 0.79 25.00 10.31
N LEU A 466 1.45 24.59 9.23
CA LEU A 466 2.28 23.38 9.21
C LEU A 466 3.43 23.46 10.23
N LYS A 467 4.01 24.63 10.43
CA LYS A 467 5.06 24.87 11.45
C LYS A 467 4.58 24.62 12.88
N GLN A 468 3.27 24.70 13.14
CA GLN A 468 2.69 24.49 14.47
C GLN A 468 2.42 23.01 14.78
N ILE A 469 2.71 22.10 13.84
CA ILE A 469 2.53 20.67 14.08
C ILE A 469 3.75 20.12 14.82
N PRO A 470 3.59 19.61 16.04
CA PRO A 470 4.69 18.98 16.76
C PRO A 470 5.12 17.65 16.09
N ASN A 471 6.40 17.35 16.06
CA ASN A 471 6.91 16.08 15.55
C ASN A 471 6.33 14.87 16.29
N ALA A 472 5.99 15.02 17.56
CA ALA A 472 5.33 14.00 18.37
C ALA A 472 3.98 13.55 17.80
N VAL A 473 3.21 14.47 17.21
CA VAL A 473 1.93 14.16 16.54
C VAL A 473 2.15 13.23 15.35
N LEU A 474 3.19 13.49 14.55
CA LEU A 474 3.54 12.65 13.41
C LEU A 474 3.99 11.25 13.85
N THR A 475 4.73 11.17 14.94
CA THR A 475 5.14 9.89 15.55
C THR A 475 3.91 9.07 15.96
N GLY A 476 2.92 9.68 16.62
CA GLY A 476 1.65 9.03 16.96
C GLY A 476 0.86 8.58 15.74
N LEU A 477 0.87 9.38 14.67
CA LEU A 477 0.21 9.04 13.39
C LEU A 477 0.90 7.85 12.70
N PHE A 478 2.24 7.78 12.70
CA PHE A 478 2.97 6.62 12.16
C PHE A 478 2.65 5.34 12.93
N LEU A 479 2.57 5.42 14.25
CA LEU A 479 2.16 4.30 15.07
C LEU A 479 0.74 3.84 14.70
N TYR A 480 -0.19 4.78 14.52
CA TYR A 480 -1.56 4.49 14.08
C TYR A 480 -1.59 3.83 12.70
N LEU A 481 -0.87 4.38 11.72
CA LEU A 481 -0.82 3.82 10.36
C LEU A 481 -0.26 2.40 10.36
N GLY A 482 0.85 2.16 11.07
CA GLY A 482 1.46 0.84 11.18
C GLY A 482 0.54 -0.18 11.83
N VAL A 483 -0.01 0.12 13.02
CA VAL A 483 -0.92 -0.79 13.75
C VAL A 483 -2.23 -1.01 12.99
N SER A 484 -2.75 -0.01 12.29
CA SER A 484 -3.98 -0.16 11.51
C SER A 484 -3.76 -0.98 10.25
N SER A 485 -2.61 -0.84 9.60
CA SER A 485 -2.27 -1.60 8.40
C SER A 485 -1.99 -3.07 8.70
N ILE A 486 -1.18 -3.39 9.73
CA ILE A 486 -0.85 -4.78 10.06
C ILE A 486 -2.10 -5.59 10.45
N THR A 487 -3.06 -4.97 11.14
CA THR A 487 -4.31 -5.63 11.55
C THR A 487 -5.29 -5.92 10.40
N THR A 488 -4.98 -5.50 9.18
CA THR A 488 -5.78 -5.78 7.97
C THR A 488 -5.15 -6.80 7.04
N THR A 489 -3.97 -7.34 7.37
CA THR A 489 -3.29 -8.36 6.56
C THR A 489 -3.75 -9.76 6.95
N ASP A 490 -3.94 -10.64 5.97
CA ASP A 490 -4.29 -12.05 6.19
C ASP A 490 -3.17 -12.79 6.95
N LEU A 491 -1.91 -12.39 6.73
CA LEU A 491 -0.76 -12.90 7.48
C LEU A 491 -0.92 -12.69 8.98
N PHE A 492 -1.39 -11.52 9.42
CA PHE A 492 -1.60 -11.22 10.84
C PHE A 492 -2.73 -12.05 11.42
N ASP A 493 -3.82 -12.27 10.69
CA ASP A 493 -4.92 -13.12 11.14
C ASP A 493 -4.48 -14.60 11.23
N ARG A 494 -3.72 -15.10 10.25
CA ARG A 494 -3.13 -16.45 10.32
C ARG A 494 -2.06 -16.57 11.41
N PHE A 495 -1.31 -15.50 11.71
CA PHE A 495 -0.33 -15.49 12.79
C PHE A 495 -0.97 -15.65 14.17
N LYS A 496 -2.16 -15.10 14.40
CA LYS A 496 -2.93 -15.30 15.64
C LYS A 496 -3.23 -16.76 15.91
N LEU A 497 -3.37 -17.60 14.87
CA LEU A 497 -3.65 -19.04 15.02
C LEU A 497 -2.53 -19.82 15.74
N PHE A 498 -1.33 -19.26 15.84
CA PHE A 498 -0.27 -19.88 16.66
C PHE A 498 -0.59 -19.82 18.16
N PHE A 499 -1.39 -18.85 18.57
CA PHE A 499 -1.76 -18.55 19.96
C PHE A 499 -3.23 -18.88 20.28
N THR A 500 -4.01 -19.32 19.27
CA THR A 500 -5.44 -19.64 19.44
C THR A 500 -5.60 -21.15 19.61
N ASP A 501 -6.51 -21.57 20.53
CA ASP A 501 -6.86 -22.98 20.66
C ASP A 501 -7.54 -23.45 19.36
N ASN A 502 -7.27 -24.70 18.99
CA ASN A 502 -7.83 -25.32 17.79
C ASN A 502 -9.36 -25.41 17.82
N ARG A 503 -9.98 -25.28 19.00
CA ARG A 503 -11.46 -25.30 19.20
C ARG A 503 -12.12 -23.95 18.87
N ASP A 504 -11.37 -22.85 18.98
CA ASP A 504 -11.89 -21.49 18.86
C ASP A 504 -11.53 -20.81 17.53
N ILE A 505 -11.32 -21.62 16.48
CA ILE A 505 -10.95 -21.08 15.17
C ILE A 505 -12.17 -20.42 14.52
N PRO A 506 -12.06 -19.16 14.09
CA PRO A 506 -13.15 -18.47 13.41
C PRO A 506 -13.54 -19.20 12.11
N SER A 507 -14.78 -19.66 12.00
CA SER A 507 -15.33 -20.36 10.83
C SER A 507 -15.52 -19.45 9.59
N GLY A 508 -15.26 -18.15 9.70
CA GLY A 508 -15.49 -17.16 8.64
C GLY A 508 -14.43 -17.10 7.55
N PHE A 509 -13.34 -17.86 7.64
CA PHE A 509 -12.28 -17.87 6.63
C PHE A 509 -12.46 -19.01 5.62
N PRO A 510 -12.22 -18.78 4.31
CA PRO A 510 -12.37 -19.80 3.26
C PRO A 510 -11.57 -21.09 3.52
N TRP A 511 -10.43 -20.97 4.18
CA TRP A 511 -9.50 -22.08 4.49
C TRP A 511 -9.84 -22.83 5.79
N ALA A 512 -10.67 -22.26 6.70
CA ALA A 512 -10.84 -22.74 8.07
C ALA A 512 -11.37 -24.18 8.14
N ASN A 513 -12.28 -24.56 7.24
CA ASN A 513 -12.92 -25.88 7.23
C ASN A 513 -12.37 -26.84 6.16
N THR A 514 -11.45 -26.34 5.30
CA THR A 514 -11.00 -27.09 4.12
C THR A 514 -9.55 -27.57 4.26
N ILE A 515 -8.71 -26.83 4.99
CA ILE A 515 -7.27 -27.12 5.12
C ILE A 515 -6.94 -27.49 6.57
N LYS A 516 -6.11 -28.50 6.76
CA LYS A 516 -5.61 -28.87 8.10
C LYS A 516 -4.83 -27.68 8.71
N ILE A 517 -5.12 -27.37 9.97
CA ILE A 517 -4.55 -26.20 10.66
C ILE A 517 -3.02 -26.20 10.70
N GLN A 518 -2.41 -27.40 10.77
CA GLN A 518 -0.94 -27.54 10.72
C GLN A 518 -0.36 -27.06 9.40
N ARG A 519 -1.07 -27.25 8.27
CA ARG A 519 -0.66 -26.78 6.94
C ARG A 519 -0.74 -25.26 6.87
N ILE A 520 -1.80 -24.66 7.44
CA ILE A 520 -1.97 -23.20 7.52
C ILE A 520 -0.85 -22.59 8.37
N LYS A 521 -0.57 -23.18 9.55
CA LYS A 521 0.54 -22.75 10.41
C LYS A 521 1.89 -22.87 9.69
N PHE A 522 2.12 -23.94 8.93
CA PHE A 522 3.36 -24.13 8.16
C PHE A 522 3.52 -23.08 7.05
N PHE A 523 2.45 -22.79 6.29
CA PHE A 523 2.45 -21.71 5.28
C PHE A 523 2.78 -20.36 5.91
N THR A 524 2.11 -20.03 7.02
CA THR A 524 2.34 -18.80 7.77
C THR A 524 3.76 -18.72 8.34
N ALA A 525 4.32 -19.85 8.82
CA ALA A 525 5.70 -19.89 9.30
C ALA A 525 6.71 -19.55 8.20
N ILE A 526 6.50 -20.03 6.96
CA ILE A 526 7.34 -19.67 5.82
C ILE A 526 7.27 -18.15 5.57
N GLN A 527 6.09 -17.57 5.57
CA GLN A 527 5.93 -16.12 5.39
C GLN A 527 6.63 -15.32 6.51
N VAL A 528 6.49 -15.74 7.76
CA VAL A 528 7.14 -15.09 8.92
C VAL A 528 8.68 -15.22 8.84
N ILE A 529 9.21 -16.37 8.42
CA ILE A 529 10.65 -16.56 8.23
C ILE A 529 11.18 -15.64 7.13
N LEU A 530 10.48 -15.55 5.99
CA LEU A 530 10.86 -14.65 4.90
C LEU A 530 10.78 -13.17 5.33
N LEU A 531 9.74 -12.81 6.07
CA LEU A 531 9.59 -11.47 6.66
C LEU A 531 10.77 -11.14 7.61
N GLY A 532 11.14 -12.08 8.48
CA GLY A 532 12.29 -11.95 9.38
C GLY A 532 13.62 -11.83 8.63
N ALA A 533 13.81 -12.61 7.57
CA ALA A 533 14.99 -12.53 6.71
C ALA A 533 15.09 -11.17 6.00
N MET A 534 13.98 -10.67 5.45
CA MET A 534 13.92 -9.34 4.82
C MET A 534 14.20 -8.24 5.83
N TRP A 535 13.65 -8.36 7.03
CA TRP A 535 13.90 -7.41 8.12
C TRP A 535 15.38 -7.38 8.52
N TRP A 536 16.00 -8.56 8.66
CA TRP A 536 17.42 -8.69 9.00
C TRP A 536 18.32 -8.09 7.91
N ILE A 537 18.05 -8.42 6.63
CA ILE A 537 18.83 -7.90 5.50
C ILE A 537 18.73 -6.38 5.40
N LYS A 538 17.51 -5.80 5.62
CA LYS A 538 17.32 -4.36 5.66
C LYS A 538 18.21 -3.66 6.71
N GLY A 539 18.50 -4.32 7.82
CA GLY A 539 19.38 -3.80 8.87
C GLY A 539 20.90 -3.93 8.58
N THR A 540 21.29 -4.57 7.49
CA THR A 540 22.68 -4.79 7.09
C THR A 540 23.10 -3.85 5.97
N LYS A 541 24.41 -3.87 5.60
CA LYS A 541 24.93 -3.16 4.41
C LYS A 541 24.26 -3.62 3.10
N LEU A 542 23.62 -4.80 3.11
CA LEU A 542 22.85 -5.34 1.99
C LEU A 542 21.43 -4.77 1.90
N GLY A 543 21.03 -3.85 2.80
CA GLY A 543 19.73 -3.19 2.78
C GLY A 543 19.45 -2.44 1.47
N VAL A 544 20.47 -2.07 0.69
CA VAL A 544 20.33 -1.52 -0.67
C VAL A 544 19.58 -2.48 -1.60
N PHE A 545 19.80 -3.80 -1.43
CA PHE A 545 19.17 -4.85 -2.25
C PHE A 545 17.75 -5.21 -1.79
N PHE A 546 17.23 -4.53 -0.78
CA PHE A 546 15.90 -4.77 -0.25
C PHE A 546 14.78 -4.80 -1.32
N PRO A 547 14.76 -3.91 -2.33
CA PRO A 547 13.75 -3.96 -3.39
C PRO A 547 13.80 -5.25 -4.22
N VAL A 548 15.01 -5.77 -4.47
CA VAL A 548 15.20 -7.04 -5.21
C VAL A 548 14.67 -8.21 -4.42
N LEU A 549 14.77 -8.17 -3.09
CA LEU A 549 14.25 -9.22 -2.22
C LEU A 549 12.72 -9.30 -2.25
N ILE A 550 12.05 -8.14 -2.36
CA ILE A 550 10.59 -8.12 -2.57
C ILE A 550 10.26 -8.83 -3.89
N GLY A 551 10.96 -8.48 -4.97
CA GLY A 551 10.81 -9.15 -6.26
C GLY A 551 11.07 -10.66 -6.21
N ALA A 552 12.02 -11.11 -5.36
CA ALA A 552 12.35 -12.51 -5.19
C ALA A 552 11.27 -13.35 -4.46
N LEU A 553 10.30 -12.72 -3.81
CA LEU A 553 9.19 -13.44 -3.16
C LEU A 553 8.31 -14.20 -4.17
N ALA A 554 8.10 -13.64 -5.37
CA ALA A 554 7.30 -14.30 -6.40
C ALA A 554 7.94 -15.60 -6.90
N PRO A 555 9.22 -15.67 -7.30
CA PRO A 555 9.91 -16.93 -7.57
C PRO A 555 9.87 -17.92 -6.38
N VAL A 556 10.03 -17.46 -5.15
CA VAL A 556 9.92 -18.34 -3.96
C VAL A 556 8.53 -18.97 -3.88
N ARG A 557 7.47 -18.19 -4.09
CA ARG A 557 6.10 -18.72 -4.12
C ARG A 557 5.91 -19.77 -5.22
N ILE A 558 6.43 -19.52 -6.43
CA ILE A 558 6.38 -20.48 -7.56
C ILE A 558 7.13 -21.78 -7.21
N LEU A 559 8.27 -21.69 -6.52
CA LEU A 559 9.01 -22.86 -6.06
C LEU A 559 8.24 -23.71 -5.04
N LEU A 560 7.47 -23.08 -4.14
CA LEU A 560 6.62 -23.82 -3.19
C LEU A 560 5.58 -24.69 -3.90
N GLU A 561 5.05 -24.22 -5.02
CA GLU A 561 4.14 -24.99 -5.87
C GLU A 561 4.89 -26.08 -6.66
N LYS A 562 5.99 -25.72 -7.34
CA LYS A 562 6.77 -26.62 -8.18
C LYS A 562 7.37 -27.80 -7.40
N TRP A 563 7.74 -27.59 -6.15
CA TRP A 563 8.26 -28.64 -5.24
C TRP A 563 7.14 -29.43 -4.55
N ASN A 564 5.87 -29.21 -4.92
CA ASN A 564 4.70 -29.84 -4.31
C ASN A 564 4.67 -29.74 -2.76
N ILE A 565 5.24 -28.66 -2.20
CA ILE A 565 5.19 -28.40 -0.76
C ILE A 565 3.74 -28.14 -0.35
N PHE A 566 2.98 -27.43 -1.20
CA PHE A 566 1.54 -27.23 -1.08
C PHE A 566 0.85 -27.68 -2.36
N SER A 567 -0.34 -28.26 -2.23
CA SER A 567 -1.16 -28.61 -3.40
C SER A 567 -1.74 -27.34 -4.05
N PRO A 568 -2.03 -27.35 -5.36
CA PRO A 568 -2.64 -26.20 -6.03
C PRO A 568 -3.95 -25.73 -5.36
N LYS A 569 -4.78 -26.66 -4.85
CA LYS A 569 -6.01 -26.35 -4.12
C LYS A 569 -5.75 -25.68 -2.77
N GLU A 570 -4.72 -26.10 -2.05
CA GLU A 570 -4.31 -25.43 -0.80
C GLU A 570 -3.82 -24.01 -1.07
N LEU A 571 -3.02 -23.82 -2.12
CA LEU A 571 -2.53 -22.51 -2.52
C LEU A 571 -3.66 -21.60 -3.01
N GLU A 572 -4.63 -22.10 -3.75
CA GLU A 572 -5.81 -21.34 -4.16
C GLU A 572 -6.61 -20.80 -2.96
N LEU A 573 -6.70 -21.56 -1.88
CA LEU A 573 -7.43 -21.15 -0.66
C LEU A 573 -6.60 -20.26 0.28
N LEU A 574 -5.27 -20.48 0.37
CA LEU A 574 -4.38 -19.74 1.28
C LEU A 574 -3.83 -18.47 0.67
N ASP A 575 -3.63 -18.49 -0.64
CA ASP A 575 -2.90 -17.51 -1.42
C ASP A 575 -3.71 -17.09 -2.66
N GLY A 576 -4.99 -17.40 -2.71
CA GLY A 576 -5.88 -17.24 -3.85
C GLY A 576 -5.45 -16.13 -4.80
N GLU A 577 -5.44 -16.37 -6.10
CA GLU A 577 -5.14 -15.34 -7.08
C GLU A 577 -5.95 -14.10 -6.72
N LEU A 578 -5.30 -12.95 -6.71
CA LEU A 578 -5.98 -11.65 -6.71
C LEU A 578 -6.68 -11.52 -8.08
N GLU A 579 -7.55 -12.52 -8.37
CA GLU A 579 -8.33 -12.54 -9.59
C GLU A 579 -9.31 -11.38 -9.66
#